data_3ccadfcb88e0ea43c78195ffae449e76
#
_entry.id   3ccadfcb88e0ea43c78195ffae449e76
#
_cell.length_a   1.000
_cell.length_b   1.000
_cell.length_c   1.000
_cell.angle_alpha   90.00
_cell.angle_beta   90.00
_cell.angle_gamma   90.00
#
_symmetry.space_group_name_H-M   'P 1'
#
loop_
_entity.id
_entity.type
_entity.pdbx_description
1 polymer ?
#
loop_
_entity_poly.entity_id
_entity_poly.type
_entity_poly.pdbx_seq_one_letter_code
_entity_poly.pdbx_strand_id
1 'polypeptide(L)'
;MTRLCRTFQTAPAAVPRENSAKFLESGLTSEGFQTPDWLVPDIEDGTAPSMKAEAVDNIVDRLPDHAPDFAGEILPRVEWAYDDAEFRERGTEQVTRLATEVGEHLDGFVFPKVGRIEDVREAAGVLAEAEREAGLDDGALDMALILETAPARSDLREICQFATDSRLSGLVFGPVDYTAELGGRALHGERPRWDGLLEALSNETSAAGVVAIGGPFDQLFHERAGVTYYNAEGYADQVEHEATIGIDGSWSLHPKQTAQANRIHMPTTEELDRALTKIEAFNDAKREGTGAVVVQGQMVDEATYKNFANTVLQVRAIDETHPSQTGEFYDADLLERALSVEVIFN
;
A
#
# COMPACT_ATOMS: atom_id res chain seq x y z
N MET A 1 -1.93 15.43 2.77
CA MET A 1 -2.81 14.31 2.34
C MET A 1 -1.96 13.06 2.43
N THR A 2 -2.44 11.98 3.00
CA THR A 2 -1.69 10.72 3.05
C THR A 2 -1.53 10.21 1.61
N ARG A 3 -0.40 9.62 1.26
CA ARG A 3 -0.13 9.03 -0.05
C ARG A 3 -1.20 7.98 -0.38
N LEU A 4 -1.59 7.85 -1.64
CA LEU A 4 -2.57 6.85 -2.06
C LEU A 4 -1.91 5.45 -2.06
N CYS A 5 -2.50 4.50 -1.33
CA CYS A 5 -2.14 3.09 -1.43
C CYS A 5 -3.31 2.22 -0.96
N ARG A 6 -4.27 1.93 -1.84
CA ARG A 6 -5.35 0.95 -1.58
C ARG A 6 -4.87 -0.48 -1.77
N THR A 7 -3.82 -0.65 -2.58
CA THR A 7 -3.27 -1.96 -2.91
C THR A 7 -1.75 -1.97 -2.99
N PHE A 8 -1.17 -2.95 -2.32
CA PHE A 8 0.24 -3.30 -2.33
C PHE A 8 0.34 -4.68 -2.99
N GLN A 9 0.66 -4.72 -4.30
CA GLN A 9 0.70 -5.98 -5.06
C GLN A 9 2.12 -6.49 -5.20
N THR A 10 2.45 -7.60 -4.54
CA THR A 10 3.69 -8.31 -4.82
C THR A 10 3.57 -9.17 -6.07
N ALA A 11 4.57 -9.06 -6.95
CA ALA A 11 4.69 -9.85 -8.16
C ALA A 11 6.10 -10.47 -8.23
N PRO A 12 6.26 -11.81 -8.20
CA PRO A 12 7.57 -12.43 -8.38
C PRO A 12 8.27 -11.86 -9.62
N ALA A 13 9.47 -11.28 -9.43
CA ALA A 13 10.20 -10.65 -10.53
C ALA A 13 10.85 -11.69 -11.45
N ALA A 14 11.03 -12.94 -10.96
CA ALA A 14 11.41 -14.07 -11.79
C ALA A 14 10.75 -15.37 -11.35
N VAL A 15 10.36 -16.19 -12.31
CA VAL A 15 9.82 -17.55 -12.09
C VAL A 15 10.45 -18.53 -13.09
N PRO A 16 10.58 -19.83 -12.75
CA PRO A 16 11.22 -20.84 -13.62
C PRO A 16 10.30 -21.22 -14.78
N ARG A 17 10.14 -20.33 -15.76
CA ARG A 17 9.31 -20.49 -16.96
C ARG A 17 10.05 -19.92 -18.18
N GLU A 18 9.55 -20.19 -19.39
CA GLU A 18 10.09 -19.63 -20.63
C GLU A 18 10.11 -18.09 -20.61
N ASN A 19 9.03 -17.45 -20.16
CA ASN A 19 9.04 -16.05 -19.80
C ASN A 19 9.15 -15.95 -18.27
N SER A 20 10.34 -15.70 -17.76
CA SER A 20 10.60 -15.61 -16.33
C SER A 20 10.02 -14.34 -15.71
N ALA A 21 9.92 -13.25 -16.48
CA ALA A 21 9.36 -11.96 -16.05
C ALA A 21 7.82 -11.89 -16.08
N LYS A 22 7.13 -12.98 -16.42
CA LYS A 22 5.68 -12.98 -16.71
C LYS A 22 4.81 -12.26 -15.67
N PHE A 23 5.08 -12.44 -14.38
CA PHE A 23 4.25 -11.84 -13.34
C PHE A 23 4.58 -10.34 -13.14
N LEU A 24 5.84 -9.97 -13.27
CA LEU A 24 6.28 -8.59 -13.30
C LEU A 24 5.61 -7.83 -14.48
N GLU A 25 5.72 -8.37 -15.69
CA GLU A 25 5.08 -7.79 -16.89
C GLU A 25 3.57 -7.69 -16.72
N SER A 26 2.92 -8.72 -16.16
CA SER A 26 1.48 -8.69 -15.89
C SER A 26 1.08 -7.61 -14.87
N GLY A 27 1.93 -7.28 -13.91
CA GLY A 27 1.72 -6.17 -12.99
C GLY A 27 1.86 -4.82 -13.69
N LEU A 28 2.98 -4.63 -14.41
CA LEU A 28 3.31 -3.40 -15.13
C LEU A 28 2.32 -3.04 -16.26
N THR A 29 1.71 -4.05 -16.89
CA THR A 29 0.74 -3.86 -17.99
C THR A 29 -0.71 -4.05 -17.56
N SER A 30 -0.98 -4.01 -16.25
CA SER A 30 -2.33 -4.14 -15.72
C SER A 30 -3.18 -2.92 -16.02
N GLU A 31 -4.50 -3.13 -16.21
CA GLU A 31 -5.44 -2.07 -16.58
C GLU A 31 -6.64 -2.00 -15.62
N GLY A 32 -7.26 -0.84 -15.55
CA GLY A 32 -8.46 -0.60 -14.77
C GLY A 32 -8.26 -0.95 -13.29
N PHE A 33 -9.21 -1.64 -12.67
CA PHE A 33 -9.11 -2.03 -11.27
C PHE A 33 -8.02 -3.07 -10.96
N GLN A 34 -7.38 -3.69 -11.95
CA GLN A 34 -6.25 -4.59 -11.73
C GLN A 34 -4.92 -3.86 -11.57
N THR A 35 -4.86 -2.57 -11.90
CA THR A 35 -3.68 -1.74 -11.68
C THR A 35 -3.55 -1.44 -10.18
N PRO A 36 -2.48 -1.91 -9.51
CA PRO A 36 -2.25 -1.61 -8.11
C PRO A 36 -1.80 -0.15 -7.93
N ASP A 37 -2.10 0.41 -6.77
CA ASP A 37 -1.51 1.70 -6.40
C ASP A 37 0.00 1.54 -6.16
N TRP A 38 0.44 0.44 -5.54
CA TRP A 38 1.84 0.07 -5.41
C TRP A 38 2.12 -1.31 -6.02
N LEU A 39 2.92 -1.35 -7.08
CA LEU A 39 3.48 -2.58 -7.63
C LEU A 39 4.81 -2.87 -6.97
N VAL A 40 4.96 -4.08 -6.47
CA VAL A 40 6.14 -4.54 -5.74
C VAL A 40 6.77 -5.71 -6.49
N PRO A 41 7.71 -5.44 -7.42
CA PRO A 41 8.56 -6.49 -7.99
C PRO A 41 9.30 -7.22 -6.87
N ASP A 42 9.06 -8.52 -6.74
CA ASP A 42 9.52 -9.27 -5.59
C ASP A 42 10.79 -10.07 -5.89
N ILE A 43 11.89 -9.71 -5.22
CA ILE A 43 13.17 -10.41 -5.27
C ILE A 43 13.36 -11.31 -4.04
N GLU A 44 12.52 -11.12 -3.01
CA GLU A 44 12.62 -11.81 -1.72
C GLU A 44 11.88 -13.16 -1.74
N ASP A 45 10.96 -13.42 -0.84
CA ASP A 45 10.32 -14.73 -0.64
C ASP A 45 9.45 -15.22 -1.82
N GLY A 46 8.90 -14.33 -2.62
CA GLY A 46 8.14 -14.70 -3.82
C GLY A 46 9.01 -15.18 -5.00
N THR A 47 10.33 -15.01 -4.92
CA THR A 47 11.28 -15.43 -5.94
C THR A 47 12.22 -16.52 -5.42
N ALA A 48 12.29 -17.65 -6.13
CA ALA A 48 13.15 -18.77 -5.74
C ALA A 48 14.63 -18.34 -5.62
N PRO A 49 15.40 -18.87 -4.66
CA PRO A 49 16.80 -18.47 -4.44
C PRO A 49 17.69 -18.52 -5.70
N SER A 50 17.46 -19.50 -6.57
CA SER A 50 18.20 -19.65 -7.84
C SER A 50 17.80 -18.63 -8.91
N MET A 51 16.72 -17.88 -8.73
CA MET A 51 16.18 -16.93 -9.69
C MET A 51 16.39 -15.45 -9.27
N LYS A 52 17.00 -15.20 -8.12
CA LYS A 52 17.10 -13.82 -7.58
C LYS A 52 17.95 -12.90 -8.45
N ALA A 53 19.04 -13.39 -9.02
CA ALA A 53 19.85 -12.61 -9.97
C ALA A 53 19.04 -12.28 -11.25
N GLU A 54 18.32 -13.27 -11.79
CA GLU A 54 17.44 -13.10 -12.95
C GLU A 54 16.27 -12.16 -12.63
N ALA A 55 15.80 -12.12 -11.39
CA ALA A 55 14.76 -11.19 -10.96
C ALA A 55 15.23 -9.73 -11.04
N VAL A 56 16.45 -9.45 -10.61
CA VAL A 56 17.07 -8.13 -10.77
C VAL A 56 17.23 -7.77 -12.24
N ASP A 57 17.76 -8.71 -13.06
CA ASP A 57 17.91 -8.52 -14.50
C ASP A 57 16.55 -8.22 -15.18
N ASN A 58 15.50 -8.95 -14.82
CA ASN A 58 14.14 -8.72 -15.34
C ASN A 58 13.60 -7.33 -14.99
N ILE A 59 13.84 -6.86 -13.77
CA ILE A 59 13.42 -5.49 -13.36
C ILE A 59 14.14 -4.47 -14.24
N VAL A 60 15.46 -4.56 -14.36
CA VAL A 60 16.28 -3.66 -15.18
C VAL A 60 15.81 -3.67 -16.64
N ASP A 61 15.52 -4.84 -17.19
CA ASP A 61 15.15 -5.00 -18.60
C ASP A 61 13.71 -4.52 -18.90
N ARG A 62 12.79 -4.61 -17.94
CA ARG A 62 11.36 -4.37 -18.21
C ARG A 62 10.86 -2.99 -17.79
N LEU A 63 11.44 -2.39 -16.75
CA LEU A 63 10.96 -1.09 -16.27
C LEU A 63 11.06 0.01 -17.31
N PRO A 64 12.16 0.19 -18.06
CA PRO A 64 12.24 1.30 -19.02
C PRO A 64 11.14 1.29 -20.09
N ASP A 65 10.64 0.10 -20.45
CA ASP A 65 9.61 -0.06 -21.49
C ASP A 65 8.18 0.14 -20.95
N HIS A 66 7.95 -0.08 -19.65
CA HIS A 66 6.60 -0.16 -19.09
C HIS A 66 6.31 0.86 -17.98
N ALA A 67 7.31 1.25 -17.19
CA ALA A 67 7.10 2.19 -16.09
C ALA A 67 6.56 3.56 -16.51
N PRO A 68 6.93 4.14 -17.67
CA PRO A 68 6.40 5.43 -18.11
C PRO A 68 4.88 5.46 -18.31
N ASP A 69 4.26 4.32 -18.59
CA ASP A 69 2.81 4.17 -18.82
C ASP A 69 2.08 3.58 -17.60
N PHE A 70 2.81 3.23 -16.52
CA PHE A 70 2.23 2.67 -15.31
C PHE A 70 1.70 3.80 -14.39
N ALA A 71 0.43 3.72 -14.01
CA ALA A 71 -0.20 4.78 -13.23
C ALA A 71 0.08 4.74 -11.72
N GLY A 72 0.52 3.58 -11.20
CA GLY A 72 0.86 3.41 -9.78
C GLY A 72 2.34 3.68 -9.52
N GLU A 73 2.78 3.36 -8.31
CA GLU A 73 4.17 3.45 -7.89
C GLU A 73 4.86 2.09 -7.93
N ILE A 74 6.16 2.07 -8.18
CA ILE A 74 6.97 0.86 -8.33
C ILE A 74 8.05 0.81 -7.24
N LEU A 75 7.90 -0.14 -6.31
CA LEU A 75 8.79 -0.31 -5.16
C LEU A 75 9.28 -1.78 -5.07
N PRO A 76 10.40 -2.17 -5.67
CA PRO A 76 10.94 -3.53 -5.55
C PRO A 76 11.13 -3.94 -4.10
N ARG A 77 10.72 -5.18 -3.74
CA ARG A 77 11.05 -5.80 -2.47
C ARG A 77 12.38 -6.53 -2.59
N VAL A 78 13.38 -5.99 -1.91
CA VAL A 78 14.75 -6.52 -1.88
C VAL A 78 14.92 -7.56 -0.76
N GLU A 79 16.04 -8.27 -0.78
CA GLU A 79 16.44 -9.11 0.35
C GLU A 79 16.88 -8.22 1.52
N TRP A 80 16.38 -8.52 2.72
CA TRP A 80 16.79 -7.88 3.96
C TRP A 80 16.42 -8.74 5.15
N ALA A 81 17.23 -8.76 6.19
CA ALA A 81 16.87 -9.32 7.49
C ALA A 81 17.76 -8.69 8.57
N TYR A 82 17.14 -8.24 9.66
CA TYR A 82 17.83 -7.51 10.74
C TYR A 82 18.90 -8.36 11.44
N ASP A 83 18.76 -9.68 11.46
CA ASP A 83 19.62 -10.65 12.14
C ASP A 83 20.52 -11.46 11.20
N ASP A 84 20.49 -11.17 9.88
CA ASP A 84 21.30 -11.87 8.88
C ASP A 84 22.10 -10.87 7.99
N ALA A 85 23.41 -10.86 8.21
CA ALA A 85 24.31 -9.97 7.49
C ALA A 85 24.41 -10.28 5.98
N GLU A 86 24.26 -11.54 5.58
CA GLU A 86 24.31 -11.94 4.15
C GLU A 86 23.07 -11.42 3.40
N PHE A 87 21.89 -11.46 4.05
CA PHE A 87 20.68 -10.88 3.47
C PHE A 87 20.81 -9.35 3.31
N ARG A 88 21.37 -8.65 4.30
CA ARG A 88 21.60 -7.21 4.21
C ARG A 88 22.62 -6.85 3.12
N GLU A 89 23.71 -7.62 2.98
CA GLU A 89 24.70 -7.42 1.93
C GLU A 89 24.07 -7.56 0.54
N ARG A 90 23.31 -8.66 0.30
CA ARG A 90 22.62 -8.86 -0.97
C ARG A 90 21.56 -7.79 -1.23
N GLY A 91 20.80 -7.40 -0.23
CA GLY A 91 19.82 -6.31 -0.35
C GLY A 91 20.47 -4.98 -0.69
N THR A 92 21.59 -4.66 -0.08
CA THR A 92 22.38 -3.46 -0.41
C THR A 92 22.86 -3.49 -1.87
N GLU A 93 23.37 -4.61 -2.35
CA GLU A 93 23.77 -4.80 -3.76
C GLU A 93 22.59 -4.64 -4.71
N GLN A 94 21.41 -5.21 -4.37
CA GLN A 94 20.19 -5.11 -5.18
C GLN A 94 19.69 -3.65 -5.25
N VAL A 95 19.63 -2.95 -4.12
CA VAL A 95 19.23 -1.53 -4.06
C VAL A 95 20.19 -0.68 -4.90
N THR A 96 21.50 -0.83 -4.71
CA THR A 96 22.51 -0.05 -5.44
C THR A 96 22.42 -0.28 -6.93
N ARG A 97 22.30 -1.54 -7.36
CA ARG A 97 22.20 -1.87 -8.77
C ARG A 97 20.92 -1.32 -9.42
N LEU A 98 19.76 -1.54 -8.78
CA LEU A 98 18.47 -1.07 -9.31
C LEU A 98 18.39 0.46 -9.34
N ALA A 99 18.88 1.14 -8.29
CA ALA A 99 18.94 2.61 -8.28
C ALA A 99 19.82 3.14 -9.40
N THR A 100 20.99 2.50 -9.66
CA THR A 100 21.95 2.94 -10.67
C THR A 100 21.45 2.68 -12.11
N GLU A 101 20.81 1.51 -12.36
CA GLU A 101 20.43 1.11 -13.72
C GLU A 101 19.03 1.59 -14.13
N VAL A 102 18.06 1.70 -13.19
CA VAL A 102 16.66 2.04 -13.46
C VAL A 102 16.02 2.95 -12.41
N GLY A 103 16.81 3.63 -11.58
CA GLY A 103 16.31 4.44 -10.47
C GLY A 103 15.32 5.54 -10.88
N GLU A 104 15.43 6.09 -12.09
CA GLU A 104 14.49 7.06 -12.63
C GLU A 104 13.06 6.51 -12.87
N HIS A 105 12.90 5.19 -12.83
CA HIS A 105 11.64 4.46 -13.01
C HIS A 105 11.12 3.85 -11.69
N LEU A 106 11.78 4.15 -10.57
CA LEU A 106 11.42 3.64 -9.25
C LEU A 106 10.93 4.77 -8.35
N ASP A 107 9.92 4.48 -7.54
CA ASP A 107 9.43 5.38 -6.50
C ASP A 107 10.07 5.08 -5.14
N GLY A 108 10.65 3.90 -4.96
CA GLY A 108 11.30 3.50 -3.73
C GLY A 108 11.61 2.02 -3.65
N PHE A 109 11.80 1.52 -2.42
CA PHE A 109 12.07 0.12 -2.13
C PHE A 109 11.29 -0.39 -0.92
N VAL A 110 11.00 -1.69 -0.90
CA VAL A 110 10.40 -2.38 0.23
C VAL A 110 11.46 -3.21 0.95
N PHE A 111 11.66 -2.95 2.24
CA PHE A 111 12.56 -3.70 3.11
C PHE A 111 11.76 -4.65 4.01
N PRO A 112 11.85 -5.97 3.80
CA PRO A 112 11.23 -6.97 4.67
C PRO A 112 12.07 -7.17 5.94
N LYS A 113 11.55 -7.89 6.91
CA LYS A 113 12.26 -8.44 8.08
C LYS A 113 13.16 -7.41 8.81
N VAL A 114 12.72 -6.14 8.83
CA VAL A 114 13.43 -5.10 9.57
C VAL A 114 13.35 -5.36 11.07
N GLY A 115 14.38 -4.93 11.79
CA GLY A 115 14.49 -5.07 13.23
C GLY A 115 14.07 -3.80 13.98
N ARG A 116 14.93 -3.36 14.90
CA ARG A 116 14.73 -2.13 15.66
C ARG A 116 14.98 -0.90 14.82
N ILE A 117 14.74 0.26 15.39
CA ILE A 117 14.92 1.55 14.71
C ILE A 117 16.35 1.76 14.15
N GLU A 118 17.37 1.18 14.76
CA GLU A 118 18.74 1.24 14.27
C GLU A 118 18.89 0.56 12.90
N ASP A 119 18.25 -0.61 12.72
CA ASP A 119 18.24 -1.35 11.46
C ASP A 119 17.48 -0.57 10.37
N VAL A 120 16.38 0.08 10.73
CA VAL A 120 15.63 0.96 9.82
C VAL A 120 16.47 2.16 9.35
N ARG A 121 17.26 2.74 10.26
CA ARG A 121 18.21 3.82 9.90
C ARG A 121 19.32 3.32 8.98
N GLU A 122 19.79 2.09 9.17
CA GLU A 122 20.77 1.45 8.29
C GLU A 122 20.20 1.30 6.87
N ALA A 123 18.96 0.75 6.73
CA ALA A 123 18.28 0.65 5.45
C ALA A 123 18.09 2.01 4.76
N ALA A 124 17.70 3.05 5.50
CA ALA A 124 17.61 4.41 4.97
C ALA A 124 18.97 4.96 4.52
N GLY A 125 20.04 4.61 5.22
CA GLY A 125 21.42 4.94 4.82
C GLY A 125 21.86 4.29 3.52
N VAL A 126 21.45 3.02 3.29
CA VAL A 126 21.67 2.30 2.03
C VAL A 126 20.99 3.02 0.86
N LEU A 127 19.75 3.47 1.02
CA LEU A 127 19.06 4.24 -0.02
C LEU A 127 19.76 5.56 -0.33
N ALA A 128 20.15 6.31 0.70
CA ALA A 128 20.87 7.58 0.50
C ALA A 128 22.23 7.41 -0.21
N GLU A 129 22.93 6.30 0.03
CA GLU A 129 24.16 5.96 -0.69
C GLU A 129 23.87 5.60 -2.14
N ALA A 130 22.85 4.76 -2.37
CA ALA A 130 22.46 4.33 -3.71
C ALA A 130 22.01 5.51 -4.59
N GLU A 131 21.23 6.46 -4.05
CA GLU A 131 20.87 7.70 -4.75
C GLU A 131 22.12 8.50 -5.18
N ARG A 132 23.10 8.65 -4.28
CA ARG A 132 24.35 9.35 -4.59
C ARG A 132 25.14 8.65 -5.70
N GLU A 133 25.24 7.32 -5.65
CA GLU A 133 25.94 6.54 -6.68
C GLU A 133 25.23 6.61 -8.02
N ALA A 134 23.90 6.59 -8.02
CA ALA A 134 23.05 6.72 -9.20
C ALA A 134 22.95 8.15 -9.76
N GLY A 135 23.35 9.16 -8.97
CA GLY A 135 23.20 10.57 -9.35
C GLY A 135 21.77 11.07 -9.30
N LEU A 136 20.92 10.43 -8.50
CA LEU A 136 19.56 10.86 -8.20
C LEU A 136 19.55 11.99 -7.17
N ASP A 137 18.44 12.73 -7.09
CA ASP A 137 18.24 13.72 -6.04
C ASP A 137 18.14 13.05 -4.66
N ASP A 138 18.57 13.73 -3.61
CA ASP A 138 18.45 13.23 -2.23
C ASP A 138 16.97 13.11 -1.84
N GLY A 139 16.57 11.90 -1.43
CA GLY A 139 15.19 11.56 -1.12
C GLY A 139 14.31 11.26 -2.34
N ALA A 140 14.89 10.99 -3.50
CA ALA A 140 14.15 10.57 -4.69
C ALA A 140 13.51 9.19 -4.54
N LEU A 141 14.11 8.31 -3.71
CA LEU A 141 13.64 6.95 -3.46
C LEU A 141 13.05 6.83 -2.07
N ASP A 142 11.80 6.46 -2.00
CA ASP A 142 11.09 6.21 -0.75
C ASP A 142 11.37 4.82 -0.18
N MET A 143 10.99 4.63 1.08
CA MET A 143 11.15 3.38 1.81
C MET A 143 9.80 2.91 2.34
N ALA A 144 9.43 1.67 2.04
CA ALA A 144 8.37 0.96 2.74
C ALA A 144 8.98 -0.20 3.54
N LEU A 145 8.42 -0.50 4.70
CA LEU A 145 8.90 -1.56 5.58
C LEU A 145 7.84 -2.62 5.80
N ILE A 146 8.26 -3.89 5.90
CA ILE A 146 7.36 -4.95 6.36
C ILE A 146 7.55 -5.17 7.85
N LEU A 147 6.50 -4.88 8.62
CA LEU A 147 6.40 -5.10 10.07
C LEU A 147 6.07 -6.58 10.32
N GLU A 148 7.09 -7.42 10.43
CA GLU A 148 6.95 -8.87 10.55
C GLU A 148 7.91 -9.50 11.56
N THR A 149 8.54 -8.66 12.40
CA THR A 149 9.46 -9.08 13.46
C THR A 149 9.04 -8.51 14.82
N ALA A 150 9.35 -9.22 15.89
CA ALA A 150 9.05 -8.76 17.25
C ALA A 150 9.85 -7.50 17.63
N PRO A 151 11.14 -7.35 17.26
CA PRO A 151 11.88 -6.10 17.45
C PRO A 151 11.24 -4.90 16.76
N ALA A 152 10.86 -5.01 15.47
CA ALA A 152 10.19 -3.91 14.76
C ALA A 152 8.86 -3.54 15.40
N ARG A 153 8.06 -4.53 15.81
CA ARG A 153 6.79 -4.28 16.54
C ARG A 153 7.03 -3.56 17.86
N SER A 154 8.12 -3.88 18.56
CA SER A 154 8.45 -3.20 19.83
C SER A 154 8.80 -1.73 19.63
N ASP A 155 9.42 -1.39 18.52
CA ASP A 155 9.88 -0.04 18.18
C ASP A 155 8.92 0.68 17.20
N LEU A 156 7.71 0.16 16.95
CA LEU A 156 6.75 0.70 15.97
C LEU A 156 6.58 2.21 16.06
N ARG A 157 6.41 2.75 17.26
CA ARG A 157 6.28 4.19 17.48
C ARG A 157 7.54 4.97 17.08
N GLU A 158 8.73 4.46 17.42
CA GLU A 158 9.99 5.10 17.07
C GLU A 158 10.24 5.06 15.56
N ILE A 159 9.87 3.94 14.93
CA ILE A 159 9.91 3.79 13.46
C ILE A 159 8.99 4.80 12.79
N CYS A 160 7.74 4.95 13.25
CA CYS A 160 6.82 5.94 12.72
C CYS A 160 7.28 7.38 12.98
N GLN A 161 7.86 7.67 14.15
CA GLN A 161 8.43 9.00 14.44
C GLN A 161 9.63 9.33 13.52
N PHE A 162 10.39 8.34 13.12
CA PHE A 162 11.47 8.51 12.16
C PHE A 162 10.94 8.96 10.78
N ALA A 163 9.70 8.59 10.42
CA ALA A 163 9.08 8.99 9.16
C ALA A 163 8.90 10.51 8.99
N THR A 164 8.74 11.27 10.07
CA THR A 164 8.55 12.74 9.99
C THR A 164 9.73 13.49 9.39
N ASP A 165 10.92 12.91 9.45
CA ASP A 165 12.18 13.51 8.96
C ASP A 165 12.89 12.59 7.96
N SER A 166 12.19 11.61 7.37
CA SER A 166 12.81 10.60 6.51
C SER A 166 11.93 10.25 5.31
N ARG A 167 12.44 9.35 4.49
CA ARG A 167 11.82 8.79 3.28
C ARG A 167 10.83 7.66 3.53
N LEU A 168 10.48 7.34 4.79
CA LEU A 168 9.53 6.28 5.10
C LEU A 168 8.11 6.65 4.63
N SER A 169 7.57 5.89 3.68
CA SER A 169 6.28 6.14 3.05
C SER A 169 5.19 5.16 3.48
N GLY A 170 5.56 3.94 3.88
CA GLY A 170 4.58 2.91 4.25
C GLY A 170 5.09 1.86 5.22
N LEU A 171 4.16 1.33 6.02
CA LEU A 171 4.35 0.16 6.88
C LEU A 171 3.34 -0.92 6.51
N VAL A 172 3.84 -2.10 6.18
CA VAL A 172 3.07 -3.26 5.71
C VAL A 172 3.11 -4.34 6.78
N PHE A 173 1.98 -4.93 7.14
CA PHE A 173 1.97 -6.01 8.12
C PHE A 173 2.27 -7.37 7.48
N GLY A 174 3.30 -8.08 7.96
CA GLY A 174 3.69 -9.42 7.54
C GLY A 174 3.29 -10.50 8.58
N PRO A 175 2.01 -10.96 8.62
CA PRO A 175 1.50 -11.84 9.68
C PRO A 175 2.15 -13.22 9.70
N VAL A 176 2.67 -13.72 8.58
CA VAL A 176 3.20 -15.08 8.47
C VAL A 176 4.52 -15.19 9.26
N ASP A 177 5.51 -14.38 8.90
CA ASP A 177 6.80 -14.33 9.58
C ASP A 177 6.67 -13.85 11.02
N TYR A 178 5.82 -12.85 11.26
CA TYR A 178 5.53 -12.39 12.62
C TYR A 178 4.98 -13.50 13.52
N THR A 179 4.02 -14.29 13.01
CA THR A 179 3.47 -15.44 13.75
C THR A 179 4.54 -16.50 14.01
N ALA A 180 5.40 -16.79 13.03
CA ALA A 180 6.48 -17.75 13.15
C ALA A 180 7.51 -17.30 14.21
N GLU A 181 7.92 -16.05 14.19
CA GLU A 181 8.88 -15.50 15.18
C GLU A 181 8.34 -15.56 16.61
N LEU A 182 7.06 -15.28 16.80
CA LEU A 182 6.41 -15.39 18.10
C LEU A 182 6.21 -16.85 18.57
N GLY A 183 6.50 -17.85 17.73
CA GLY A 183 6.15 -19.25 17.98
C GLY A 183 4.65 -19.52 17.98
N GLY A 184 3.89 -18.63 17.34
CA GLY A 184 2.45 -18.74 17.17
C GLY A 184 2.05 -19.86 16.23
N ARG A 185 0.81 -20.32 16.35
CA ARG A 185 0.24 -21.33 15.46
C ARG A 185 -1.26 -21.13 15.28
N ALA A 186 -1.76 -21.39 14.10
CA ALA A 186 -3.19 -21.50 13.87
C ALA A 186 -3.75 -22.74 14.59
N LEU A 187 -4.78 -22.55 15.40
CA LEU A 187 -5.51 -23.65 16.04
C LEU A 187 -6.84 -23.86 15.33
N HIS A 188 -7.17 -25.11 15.02
CA HIS A 188 -8.41 -25.45 14.33
C HIS A 188 -8.60 -24.77 12.95
N GLY A 189 -7.50 -24.35 12.30
CA GLY A 189 -7.54 -23.62 11.03
C GLY A 189 -7.90 -22.14 11.12
N GLU A 190 -8.13 -21.62 12.32
CA GLU A 190 -8.35 -20.20 12.54
C GLU A 190 -7.01 -19.44 12.62
N ARG A 191 -6.94 -18.33 11.91
CA ARG A 191 -5.79 -17.43 11.95
C ARG A 191 -5.97 -16.36 13.02
N PRO A 192 -4.87 -15.92 13.65
CA PRO A 192 -4.93 -14.75 14.50
C PRO A 192 -5.39 -13.52 13.66
N ARG A 193 -6.34 -12.75 14.18
CA ARG A 193 -6.81 -11.53 13.51
C ARG A 193 -5.91 -10.33 13.71
N TRP A 194 -5.05 -10.35 14.71
CA TRP A 194 -4.09 -9.30 15.03
C TRP A 194 -4.71 -7.90 15.25
N ASP A 195 -5.98 -7.81 15.65
CA ASP A 195 -6.73 -6.56 15.77
C ASP A 195 -5.97 -5.48 16.59
N GLY A 196 -5.40 -5.85 17.72
CA GLY A 196 -4.62 -4.91 18.55
C GLY A 196 -3.29 -4.46 17.92
N LEU A 197 -2.72 -5.25 16.99
CA LEU A 197 -1.55 -4.84 16.22
C LEU A 197 -1.97 -3.91 15.08
N LEU A 198 -3.02 -4.27 14.35
CA LEU A 198 -3.55 -3.45 13.25
C LEU A 198 -4.04 -2.09 13.75
N GLU A 199 -4.72 -2.03 14.91
CA GLU A 199 -5.10 -0.77 15.55
C GLU A 199 -3.88 0.08 15.91
N ALA A 200 -2.84 -0.54 16.50
CA ALA A 200 -1.61 0.17 16.82
C ALA A 200 -0.87 0.64 15.56
N LEU A 201 -0.84 -0.18 14.51
CA LEU A 201 -0.25 0.18 13.21
C LEU A 201 -0.97 1.40 12.63
N SER A 202 -2.29 1.33 12.47
CA SER A 202 -3.12 2.43 11.97
C SER A 202 -2.92 3.73 12.79
N ASN A 203 -2.87 3.63 14.14
CA ASN A 203 -2.67 4.78 15.01
C ASN A 203 -1.29 5.45 14.81
N GLU A 204 -0.22 4.67 14.82
CA GLU A 204 1.14 5.22 14.76
C GLU A 204 1.46 5.74 13.35
N THR A 205 0.99 5.06 12.29
CA THR A 205 1.17 5.51 10.90
C THR A 205 0.37 6.78 10.61
N SER A 206 -0.89 6.86 11.06
CA SER A 206 -1.72 8.07 10.93
C SER A 206 -1.08 9.27 11.63
N ALA A 207 -0.49 9.06 12.81
CA ALA A 207 0.20 10.11 13.55
C ALA A 207 1.46 10.63 12.82
N ALA A 208 2.09 9.79 12.02
CA ALA A 208 3.30 10.10 11.25
C ALA A 208 3.01 10.54 9.80
N GLY A 209 1.77 10.39 9.30
CA GLY A 209 1.43 10.64 7.90
C GLY A 209 1.95 9.58 6.94
N VAL A 210 2.16 8.35 7.42
CA VAL A 210 2.65 7.17 6.69
C VAL A 210 1.48 6.26 6.36
N VAL A 211 1.54 5.54 5.25
CA VAL A 211 0.51 4.58 4.83
C VAL A 211 0.59 3.29 5.66
N ALA A 212 -0.56 2.81 6.13
CA ALA A 212 -0.71 1.50 6.77
C ALA A 212 -1.28 0.48 5.79
N ILE A 213 -0.62 -0.66 5.63
CA ILE A 213 -1.03 -1.71 4.70
C ILE A 213 -1.24 -3.01 5.47
N GLY A 214 -2.39 -3.65 5.26
CA GLY A 214 -2.76 -4.93 5.85
C GLY A 214 -1.94 -6.11 5.30
N GLY A 215 -2.12 -7.26 5.92
CA GLY A 215 -1.36 -8.46 5.56
C GLY A 215 -1.86 -9.20 4.33
N PRO A 216 -1.05 -10.12 3.77
CA PRO A 216 -1.46 -10.92 2.63
C PRO A 216 -2.53 -11.95 3.00
N PHE A 217 -3.46 -12.18 2.07
CA PHE A 217 -4.41 -13.28 2.14
C PHE A 217 -3.96 -14.40 1.18
N ASP A 218 -3.36 -15.44 1.72
CA ASP A 218 -2.74 -16.53 0.95
C ASP A 218 -3.70 -17.68 0.58
N GLN A 219 -4.95 -17.68 1.10
CA GLN A 219 -5.98 -18.67 0.74
C GLN A 219 -6.66 -18.30 -0.58
N LEU A 220 -5.89 -18.13 -1.65
CA LEU A 220 -6.34 -17.65 -2.96
C LEU A 220 -7.46 -18.48 -3.58
N PHE A 221 -7.42 -19.78 -3.31
CA PHE A 221 -8.36 -20.74 -3.92
C PHE A 221 -8.90 -21.72 -2.88
N HIS A 222 -10.14 -22.12 -3.08
CA HIS A 222 -10.74 -23.24 -2.34
C HIS A 222 -11.32 -24.25 -3.31
N GLU A 223 -11.37 -25.52 -2.89
CA GLU A 223 -11.98 -26.60 -3.64
C GLU A 223 -13.40 -26.91 -3.12
N ARG A 224 -14.34 -27.02 -4.05
CA ARG A 224 -15.69 -27.49 -3.76
C ARG A 224 -16.15 -28.44 -4.85
N ALA A 225 -16.51 -29.66 -4.47
CA ALA A 225 -16.95 -30.72 -5.39
C ALA A 225 -15.96 -30.98 -6.55
N GLY A 226 -14.64 -30.94 -6.30
CA GLY A 226 -13.59 -31.18 -7.28
C GLY A 226 -13.36 -30.01 -8.27
N VAL A 227 -13.94 -28.86 -7.99
CA VAL A 227 -13.70 -27.63 -8.75
C VAL A 227 -12.99 -26.61 -7.88
N THR A 228 -11.94 -26.00 -8.43
CA THR A 228 -11.18 -24.94 -7.78
C THR A 228 -11.80 -23.58 -8.06
N TYR A 229 -12.11 -22.83 -7.03
CA TYR A 229 -12.69 -21.47 -7.10
C TYR A 229 -11.75 -20.47 -6.47
N TYR A 230 -11.69 -19.27 -7.04
CA TYR A 230 -11.04 -18.12 -6.40
C TYR A 230 -11.81 -17.73 -5.13
N ASN A 231 -11.11 -17.55 -4.03
CA ASN A 231 -11.69 -17.24 -2.71
C ASN A 231 -11.93 -15.71 -2.54
N ALA A 232 -12.86 -15.18 -3.31
CA ALA A 232 -13.18 -13.76 -3.29
C ALA A 232 -13.80 -13.31 -1.96
N GLU A 233 -14.68 -14.14 -1.37
CA GLU A 233 -15.38 -13.82 -0.12
C GLU A 233 -14.39 -13.69 1.05
N GLY A 234 -13.51 -14.67 1.23
CA GLY A 234 -12.53 -14.63 2.31
C GLY A 234 -11.54 -13.46 2.21
N TYR A 235 -11.18 -13.07 0.98
CA TYR A 235 -10.35 -11.89 0.79
C TYR A 235 -11.12 -10.58 1.08
N ALA A 236 -12.38 -10.48 0.61
CA ALA A 236 -13.23 -9.33 0.91
C ALA A 236 -13.41 -9.12 2.41
N ASP A 237 -13.74 -10.19 3.15
CA ASP A 237 -13.93 -10.15 4.60
C ASP A 237 -12.67 -9.61 5.33
N GLN A 238 -11.47 -9.99 4.88
CA GLN A 238 -10.23 -9.46 5.43
C GLN A 238 -10.04 -7.97 5.11
N VAL A 239 -10.19 -7.58 3.84
CA VAL A 239 -9.99 -6.18 3.40
C VAL A 239 -11.01 -5.24 4.06
N GLU A 240 -12.28 -5.63 4.14
CA GLU A 240 -13.32 -4.85 4.82
C GLU A 240 -13.04 -4.70 6.32
N HIS A 241 -12.53 -5.76 6.95
CA HIS A 241 -12.13 -5.71 8.34
C HIS A 241 -10.95 -4.75 8.57
N GLU A 242 -9.89 -4.85 7.75
CA GLU A 242 -8.72 -3.97 7.81
C GLU A 242 -9.11 -2.51 7.57
N ALA A 243 -9.93 -2.22 6.56
CA ALA A 243 -10.44 -0.88 6.28
C ALA A 243 -11.28 -0.31 7.45
N THR A 244 -12.07 -1.14 8.14
CA THR A 244 -12.85 -0.73 9.31
C THR A 244 -11.97 -0.31 10.49
N ILE A 245 -10.78 -0.88 10.64
CA ILE A 245 -9.79 -0.51 11.68
C ILE A 245 -9.03 0.77 11.28
N GLY A 246 -9.08 1.18 10.02
CA GLY A 246 -8.38 2.37 9.51
C GLY A 246 -7.03 2.03 8.87
N ILE A 247 -6.89 0.82 8.34
CA ILE A 247 -5.78 0.43 7.46
C ILE A 247 -6.06 1.01 6.08
N ASP A 248 -5.08 1.67 5.49
CA ASP A 248 -5.23 2.44 4.24
C ASP A 248 -5.31 1.55 3.00
N GLY A 249 -4.61 0.42 3.00
CA GLY A 249 -4.55 -0.49 1.87
C GLY A 249 -4.34 -1.95 2.26
N SER A 250 -4.45 -2.84 1.29
CA SER A 250 -4.35 -4.28 1.49
C SER A 250 -3.31 -4.92 0.60
N TRP A 251 -2.61 -5.93 1.13
CA TRP A 251 -1.64 -6.71 0.37
C TRP A 251 -2.37 -7.67 -0.58
N SER A 252 -2.02 -7.63 -1.85
CA SER A 252 -2.53 -8.53 -2.88
C SER A 252 -1.43 -9.39 -3.48
N LEU A 253 -1.74 -10.66 -3.71
CA LEU A 253 -0.88 -11.68 -4.31
C LEU A 253 -1.34 -12.06 -5.72
N HIS A 254 -2.42 -11.47 -6.20
CA HIS A 254 -3.06 -11.82 -7.47
C HIS A 254 -3.87 -10.64 -8.02
N PRO A 255 -3.90 -10.38 -9.35
CA PRO A 255 -4.65 -9.26 -9.93
C PRO A 255 -6.14 -9.20 -9.57
N LYS A 256 -6.78 -10.36 -9.30
CA LYS A 256 -8.17 -10.38 -8.80
C LYS A 256 -8.30 -9.83 -7.39
N GLN A 257 -7.31 -10.05 -6.52
CA GLN A 257 -7.26 -9.43 -5.19
C GLN A 257 -7.06 -7.92 -5.33
N THR A 258 -6.14 -7.48 -6.18
CA THR A 258 -5.93 -6.06 -6.48
C THR A 258 -7.21 -5.38 -6.92
N ALA A 259 -7.91 -5.95 -7.90
CA ALA A 259 -9.17 -5.40 -8.39
C ALA A 259 -10.26 -5.33 -7.30
N GLN A 260 -10.29 -6.29 -6.40
CA GLN A 260 -11.25 -6.34 -5.31
C GLN A 260 -10.91 -5.32 -4.22
N ALA A 261 -9.65 -5.26 -3.77
CA ALA A 261 -9.20 -4.32 -2.76
C ALA A 261 -9.32 -2.86 -3.24
N ASN A 262 -8.94 -2.56 -4.49
CA ASN A 262 -9.14 -1.24 -5.09
C ASN A 262 -10.61 -0.78 -4.99
N ARG A 263 -11.58 -1.69 -5.21
CA ARG A 263 -13.01 -1.35 -5.09
C ARG A 263 -13.47 -1.20 -3.65
N ILE A 264 -13.01 -2.07 -2.74
CA ILE A 264 -13.43 -2.04 -1.32
C ILE A 264 -12.89 -0.78 -0.63
N HIS A 265 -11.66 -0.37 -0.95
CA HIS A 265 -11.07 0.85 -0.40
C HIS A 265 -11.58 2.15 -1.06
N MET A 266 -12.43 2.08 -2.07
CA MET A 266 -13.13 3.26 -2.58
C MET A 266 -14.35 3.58 -1.71
N PRO A 267 -14.61 4.86 -1.41
CA PRO A 267 -15.89 5.25 -0.85
C PRO A 267 -17.05 4.79 -1.74
N THR A 268 -18.07 4.19 -1.16
CA THR A 268 -19.26 3.80 -1.93
C THR A 268 -19.97 5.02 -2.52
N THR A 269 -20.79 4.81 -3.54
CA THR A 269 -21.62 5.86 -4.16
C THR A 269 -22.50 6.56 -3.10
N GLU A 270 -23.08 5.80 -2.16
CA GLU A 270 -23.90 6.33 -1.08
C GLU A 270 -23.10 7.13 -0.05
N GLU A 271 -21.87 6.70 0.26
CA GLU A 271 -20.97 7.44 1.16
C GLU A 271 -20.54 8.75 0.53
N LEU A 272 -20.17 8.75 -0.74
CA LEU A 272 -19.77 9.94 -1.47
C LEU A 272 -20.92 10.94 -1.61
N ASP A 273 -22.13 10.51 -2.03
CA ASP A 273 -23.28 11.42 -2.15
C ASP A 273 -23.67 12.01 -0.80
N ARG A 274 -23.65 11.20 0.26
CA ARG A 274 -23.89 11.66 1.63
C ARG A 274 -22.85 12.70 2.09
N ALA A 275 -21.58 12.45 1.79
CA ALA A 275 -20.49 13.36 2.14
C ALA A 275 -20.65 14.71 1.41
N LEU A 276 -20.91 14.68 0.10
CA LEU A 276 -21.12 15.88 -0.71
C LEU A 276 -22.32 16.70 -0.20
N THR A 277 -23.47 16.05 0.03
CA THR A 277 -24.66 16.72 0.54
C THR A 277 -24.39 17.43 1.86
N LYS A 278 -23.59 16.85 2.75
CA LYS A 278 -23.27 17.42 4.05
C LYS A 278 -22.23 18.54 3.95
N ILE A 279 -21.24 18.40 3.08
CA ILE A 279 -20.22 19.44 2.81
C ILE A 279 -20.89 20.68 2.22
N GLU A 280 -21.72 20.51 1.20
CA GLU A 280 -22.43 21.62 0.53
C GLU A 280 -23.30 22.40 1.54
N ALA A 281 -24.13 21.68 2.31
CA ALA A 281 -24.99 22.32 3.31
C ALA A 281 -24.21 23.01 4.44
N PHE A 282 -23.08 22.45 4.87
CA PHE A 282 -22.23 23.09 5.89
C PHE A 282 -21.51 24.32 5.34
N ASN A 283 -21.04 24.28 4.08
CA ASN A 283 -20.44 25.43 3.42
C ASN A 283 -21.43 26.58 3.31
N ASP A 284 -22.70 26.31 2.96
CA ASP A 284 -23.75 27.32 2.88
C ASP A 284 -24.05 27.90 4.28
N ALA A 285 -24.22 27.07 5.30
CA ALA A 285 -24.44 27.51 6.67
C ALA A 285 -23.27 28.38 7.17
N LYS A 286 -22.03 28.04 6.81
CA LYS A 286 -20.84 28.79 7.16
C LYS A 286 -20.81 30.17 6.50
N ARG A 287 -21.24 30.28 5.23
CA ARG A 287 -21.42 31.56 4.51
C ARG A 287 -22.48 32.46 5.16
N GLU A 288 -23.50 31.85 5.77
CA GLU A 288 -24.54 32.55 6.57
C GLU A 288 -24.11 32.87 8.01
N GLY A 289 -22.89 32.53 8.42
CA GLY A 289 -22.32 32.80 9.73
C GLY A 289 -22.72 31.77 10.81
N THR A 290 -23.18 30.58 10.42
CA THR A 290 -23.55 29.49 11.32
C THR A 290 -22.45 28.43 11.39
N GLY A 291 -22.06 28.01 12.60
CA GLY A 291 -20.98 27.01 12.82
C GLY A 291 -21.47 25.55 12.84
N ALA A 292 -22.78 25.31 12.69
CA ALA A 292 -23.33 23.95 12.59
C ALA A 292 -24.67 23.98 11.82
N VAL A 293 -24.99 22.86 11.18
CA VAL A 293 -26.26 22.67 10.44
C VAL A 293 -26.79 21.25 10.66
N VAL A 294 -28.11 21.07 10.60
CA VAL A 294 -28.72 19.73 10.62
C VAL A 294 -29.10 19.32 9.22
N VAL A 295 -28.48 18.24 8.73
CA VAL A 295 -28.71 17.69 7.39
C VAL A 295 -29.15 16.24 7.52
N GLN A 296 -30.31 15.89 6.96
CA GLN A 296 -30.85 14.53 7.02
C GLN A 296 -30.87 13.95 8.46
N GLY A 297 -31.23 14.81 9.45
CA GLY A 297 -31.32 14.44 10.87
C GLY A 297 -29.98 14.31 11.61
N GLN A 298 -28.86 14.56 10.96
CA GLN A 298 -27.52 14.57 11.57
C GLN A 298 -27.00 16.00 11.69
N MET A 299 -26.46 16.36 12.86
CA MET A 299 -25.74 17.61 13.06
C MET A 299 -24.37 17.52 12.37
N VAL A 300 -24.05 18.51 11.57
CA VAL A 300 -22.76 18.70 10.91
C VAL A 300 -22.12 19.96 11.48
N ASP A 301 -20.99 19.79 12.13
CA ASP A 301 -20.10 20.81 12.66
C ASP A 301 -18.68 20.61 12.09
N GLU A 302 -17.70 21.41 12.52
CA GLU A 302 -16.31 21.29 12.04
C GLU A 302 -15.71 19.89 12.25
N ALA A 303 -16.06 19.20 13.34
CA ALA A 303 -15.51 17.88 13.64
C ALA A 303 -16.07 16.81 12.69
N THR A 304 -17.38 16.82 12.46
CA THR A 304 -18.05 15.88 11.54
C THR A 304 -17.77 16.23 10.08
N TYR A 305 -17.59 17.51 9.75
CA TYR A 305 -17.19 17.96 8.42
C TYR A 305 -15.89 17.33 7.94
N LYS A 306 -14.87 17.22 8.81
CA LYS A 306 -13.58 16.62 8.45
C LYS A 306 -13.72 15.18 7.93
N ASN A 307 -14.61 14.39 8.51
CA ASN A 307 -14.84 13.01 8.07
C ASN A 307 -15.41 12.98 6.64
N PHE A 308 -16.37 13.86 6.33
CA PHE A 308 -16.95 13.96 5.00
C PHE A 308 -15.94 14.52 3.98
N ALA A 309 -15.15 15.51 4.40
CA ALA A 309 -14.08 16.06 3.59
C ALA A 309 -13.04 14.98 3.21
N ASN A 310 -12.64 14.12 4.15
CA ASN A 310 -11.72 13.02 3.88
C ASN A 310 -12.26 12.07 2.80
N THR A 311 -13.56 11.73 2.84
CA THR A 311 -14.21 10.91 1.80
C THR A 311 -14.05 11.52 0.41
N VAL A 312 -14.32 12.82 0.27
CA VAL A 312 -14.18 13.53 -1.02
C VAL A 312 -12.73 13.64 -1.46
N LEU A 313 -11.81 13.93 -0.54
CA LEU A 313 -10.38 14.03 -0.83
C LEU A 313 -9.79 12.69 -1.25
N GLN A 314 -10.25 11.58 -0.68
CA GLN A 314 -9.85 10.24 -1.10
C GLN A 314 -10.28 9.97 -2.56
N VAL A 315 -11.53 10.30 -2.93
CA VAL A 315 -12.00 10.14 -4.31
C VAL A 315 -11.17 10.98 -5.27
N ARG A 316 -10.82 12.23 -4.90
CA ARG A 316 -9.97 13.10 -5.73
C ARG A 316 -8.55 12.53 -5.90
N ALA A 317 -7.95 12.00 -4.85
CA ALA A 317 -6.64 11.38 -4.94
C ALA A 317 -6.66 10.14 -5.84
N ILE A 318 -7.73 9.35 -5.79
CA ILE A 318 -7.91 8.21 -6.70
C ILE A 318 -8.11 8.69 -8.14
N ASP A 319 -8.90 9.73 -8.36
CA ASP A 319 -9.17 10.27 -9.71
C ASP A 319 -7.90 10.87 -10.34
N GLU A 320 -7.06 11.51 -9.55
CA GLU A 320 -5.79 12.07 -10.01
C GLU A 320 -4.85 10.98 -10.55
N THR A 321 -4.79 9.83 -9.88
CA THR A 321 -3.90 8.72 -10.24
C THR A 321 -4.57 7.72 -11.20
N HIS A 322 -5.84 7.40 -10.96
CA HIS A 322 -6.59 6.35 -11.67
C HIS A 322 -7.96 6.86 -12.19
N PRO A 323 -8.01 7.84 -13.10
CA PRO A 323 -9.27 8.43 -13.54
C PRO A 323 -10.22 7.43 -14.26
N SER A 324 -9.68 6.35 -14.82
CA SER A 324 -10.49 5.28 -15.40
C SER A 324 -11.28 4.49 -14.35
N GLN A 325 -10.72 4.33 -13.15
CA GLN A 325 -11.38 3.60 -12.05
C GLN A 325 -12.52 4.42 -11.46
N THR A 326 -12.32 5.71 -11.21
CA THR A 326 -13.37 6.60 -10.70
C THR A 326 -14.50 6.77 -11.71
N GLY A 327 -14.16 6.91 -12.99
CA GLY A 327 -15.15 7.00 -14.08
C GLY A 327 -15.94 5.71 -14.34
N GLU A 328 -15.38 4.52 -14.01
CA GLU A 328 -16.12 3.24 -14.02
C GLU A 328 -17.02 3.08 -12.78
N PHE A 329 -16.57 3.60 -11.62
CA PHE A 329 -17.19 3.33 -10.33
C PHE A 329 -18.32 4.30 -9.97
N TYR A 330 -18.22 5.58 -10.37
CA TYR A 330 -19.18 6.62 -10.06
C TYR A 330 -19.92 7.12 -11.31
N ASP A 331 -21.18 7.51 -11.13
CA ASP A 331 -21.89 8.27 -12.16
C ASP A 331 -21.20 9.61 -12.41
N ALA A 332 -21.22 10.08 -13.66
CA ALA A 332 -20.50 11.29 -14.09
C ALA A 332 -20.89 12.53 -13.27
N ASP A 333 -22.19 12.73 -12.99
CA ASP A 333 -22.69 13.88 -12.21
C ASP A 333 -22.18 13.85 -10.76
N LEU A 334 -22.11 12.66 -10.15
CA LEU A 334 -21.60 12.50 -8.78
C LEU A 334 -20.09 12.76 -8.71
N LEU A 335 -19.35 12.25 -9.69
CA LEU A 335 -17.90 12.48 -9.79
C LEU A 335 -17.59 13.96 -10.02
N GLU A 336 -18.30 14.63 -10.95
CA GLU A 336 -18.13 16.07 -11.18
C GLU A 336 -18.39 16.90 -9.92
N ARG A 337 -19.43 16.57 -9.14
CA ARG A 337 -19.68 17.21 -7.83
C ARG A 337 -18.50 16.98 -6.87
N ALA A 338 -17.97 15.75 -6.79
CA ALA A 338 -16.85 15.43 -5.93
C ALA A 338 -15.58 16.20 -6.30
N LEU A 339 -15.31 16.36 -7.60
CA LEU A 339 -14.14 17.07 -8.10
C LEU A 339 -14.27 18.60 -7.95
N SER A 340 -15.49 19.14 -7.98
CA SER A 340 -15.75 20.59 -7.98
C SER A 340 -16.11 21.18 -6.61
N VAL A 341 -16.64 20.38 -5.66
CA VAL A 341 -17.07 20.91 -4.35
C VAL A 341 -15.92 21.57 -3.60
N GLU A 342 -16.18 22.72 -3.00
CA GLU A 342 -15.19 23.43 -2.16
C GLU A 342 -15.03 22.68 -0.83
N VAL A 343 -13.79 22.24 -0.53
CA VAL A 343 -13.42 21.64 0.76
C VAL A 343 -12.59 22.63 1.55
N ILE A 344 -13.14 23.12 2.69
CA ILE A 344 -12.54 24.18 3.49
C ILE A 344 -12.06 23.59 4.82
N PHE A 345 -10.76 23.54 5.03
CA PHE A 345 -10.16 23.30 6.34
C PHE A 345 -9.79 24.64 6.99
N ASN A 346 -10.16 24.81 8.27
CA ASN A 346 -9.76 25.96 9.07
C ASN A 346 -8.43 25.72 9.77
#